data_3d63b9b3c867356ffba14ffaa3caa52b
#
_entry.id   3d63b9b3c867356ffba14ffaa3caa52b
#
_cell.length_a   1.000
_cell.length_b   1.000
_cell.length_c   1.000
_cell.angle_alpha   90.00
_cell.angle_beta   90.00
_cell.angle_gamma   90.00
#
_symmetry.space_group_name_H-M   'P 1'
#
loop_
_entity.id
_entity.type
_entity.pdbx_description
1 polymer ?
#
loop_
_entity_poly.entity_id
_entity_poly.type
_entity_poly.pdbx_seq_one_letter_code
_entity_poly.pdbx_strand_id
1 'polypeptide(L)'
;DITQGLPRVEELFEARKPKGLAIIAEFGGRAEIKETKKKREIIVTNDETGESKAYLIPYGSRIKILDGTILEAGDELTEGSINPHDLLKIKGLRAVQDYMIREVQRVYRLQGVDINDKHVEVIVRQMLKKIKVETAGDSEFLPGTTVEVLDFNEVNEKLVEEGKEPATGTQIMLGITKASLATSSFLSAASFQETTRVLTEAAINGKVDPLIGIKENVLIGKLIPAGTGMKRYNSCLLYTSPSPRDA
;
A
#
# COMPACT_ATOMS: atom_id res chain seq x y z
N ASP A 1 9.09 -23.30 12.96
CA ASP A 1 9.11 -23.02 11.54
C ASP A 1 9.84 -21.72 11.27
N ILE A 2 11.02 -21.80 10.68
CA ILE A 2 11.97 -20.67 10.50
C ILE A 2 11.36 -19.54 9.63
N THR A 3 10.34 -19.85 8.82
CA THR A 3 9.70 -18.92 7.91
C THR A 3 8.49 -18.17 8.49
N GLN A 4 8.03 -18.54 9.68
CA GLN A 4 6.81 -18.01 10.31
C GLN A 4 7.06 -16.95 11.40
N GLY A 5 8.29 -16.53 11.61
CA GLY A 5 8.67 -15.50 12.57
C GLY A 5 8.85 -14.11 11.92
N LEU A 6 9.88 -13.37 12.38
CA LEU A 6 10.26 -12.07 11.83
C LEU A 6 10.44 -12.06 10.30
N PRO A 7 10.97 -13.11 9.63
CA PRO A 7 11.02 -13.15 8.16
C PRO A 7 9.65 -13.03 7.50
N ARG A 8 8.59 -13.57 8.11
CA ARG A 8 7.22 -13.42 7.59
C ARG A 8 6.72 -11.99 7.72
N VAL A 9 7.02 -11.30 8.81
CA VAL A 9 6.68 -9.88 8.98
C VAL A 9 7.39 -9.03 7.94
N GLU A 10 8.68 -9.26 7.69
CA GLU A 10 9.42 -8.59 6.63
C GLU A 10 8.81 -8.84 5.24
N GLU A 11 8.47 -10.09 4.92
CA GLU A 11 7.82 -10.46 3.67
C GLU A 11 6.50 -9.70 3.47
N LEU A 12 5.69 -9.60 4.52
CA LEU A 12 4.42 -8.86 4.49
C LEU A 12 4.65 -7.36 4.27
N PHE A 13 5.53 -6.72 5.03
CA PHE A 13 5.79 -5.29 4.91
C PHE A 13 6.51 -4.90 3.62
N GLU A 14 7.33 -5.78 3.05
CA GLU A 14 7.90 -5.55 1.72
C GLU A 14 6.96 -5.95 0.57
N ALA A 15 5.76 -6.42 0.90
CA ALA A 15 4.76 -6.86 -0.08
C ALA A 15 5.33 -7.85 -1.11
N ARG A 16 6.20 -8.74 -0.65
CA ARG A 16 6.80 -9.78 -1.50
C ARG A 16 5.78 -10.89 -1.77
N LYS A 17 5.93 -11.52 -2.93
CA LYS A 17 5.16 -12.71 -3.25
C LYS A 17 5.56 -13.86 -2.31
N PRO A 18 4.63 -14.45 -1.54
CA PRO A 18 4.95 -15.51 -0.61
C PRO A 18 5.44 -16.77 -1.33
N LYS A 19 6.34 -17.53 -0.69
CA LYS A 19 6.84 -18.81 -1.24
C LYS A 19 5.77 -19.88 -1.28
N GLY A 20 4.92 -19.97 -0.26
CA GLY A 20 3.75 -20.85 -0.20
C GLY A 20 2.48 -20.12 -0.59
N LEU A 21 2.33 -19.78 -1.87
CA LEU A 21 1.19 -18.99 -2.36
C LEU A 21 -0.11 -19.79 -2.30
N ALA A 22 -1.12 -19.23 -1.64
CA ALA A 22 -2.49 -19.70 -1.76
C ALA A 22 -3.10 -19.21 -3.07
N ILE A 23 -3.82 -20.08 -3.74
CA ILE A 23 -4.63 -19.72 -4.91
C ILE A 23 -5.96 -19.20 -4.38
N ILE A 24 -6.38 -18.03 -4.86
CA ILE A 24 -7.64 -17.38 -4.50
C ILE A 24 -8.58 -17.31 -5.69
N ALA A 25 -9.88 -17.36 -5.44
CA ALA A 25 -10.90 -17.22 -6.47
C ALA A 25 -10.98 -15.76 -6.95
N GLU A 26 -10.92 -15.51 -8.25
CA GLU A 26 -11.01 -14.15 -8.80
C GLU A 26 -12.45 -13.63 -8.81
N PHE A 27 -13.42 -14.51 -8.89
CA PHE A 27 -14.85 -14.19 -8.83
C PHE A 27 -15.60 -15.25 -8.02
N GLY A 28 -16.80 -14.91 -7.58
CA GLY A 28 -17.67 -15.81 -6.84
C GLY A 28 -18.36 -16.81 -7.77
N GLY A 29 -18.57 -18.03 -7.28
CA GLY A 29 -19.24 -19.07 -8.04
C GLY A 29 -19.18 -20.42 -7.36
N ARG A 30 -19.64 -21.46 -8.05
CA ARG A 30 -19.56 -22.84 -7.58
C ARG A 30 -18.23 -23.46 -7.97
N ALA A 31 -17.57 -24.08 -7.01
CA ALA A 31 -16.31 -24.79 -7.24
C ALA A 31 -16.55 -26.26 -7.57
N GLU A 32 -15.96 -26.73 -8.64
CA GLU A 32 -15.87 -28.15 -9.00
C GLU A 32 -14.41 -28.59 -8.98
N ILE A 33 -14.11 -29.69 -8.26
CA ILE A 33 -12.75 -30.24 -8.19
C ILE A 33 -12.62 -31.35 -9.22
N LYS A 34 -11.75 -31.14 -10.21
CA LYS A 34 -11.41 -32.17 -11.21
C LYS A 34 -10.01 -32.70 -10.96
N GLU A 35 -9.95 -33.97 -10.58
CA GLU A 35 -8.69 -34.64 -10.33
C GLU A 35 -8.43 -35.66 -11.44
N THR A 36 -7.41 -35.42 -12.24
CA THR A 36 -6.94 -36.30 -13.30
C THR A 36 -5.56 -36.86 -12.88
N LYS A 37 -5.19 -38.07 -13.32
CA LYS A 37 -3.91 -38.69 -12.97
C LYS A 37 -2.66 -37.81 -13.16
N LYS A 38 -2.75 -36.74 -13.94
CA LYS A 38 -1.64 -35.81 -14.23
C LYS A 38 -1.84 -34.37 -13.77
N LYS A 39 -3.08 -33.97 -13.46
CA LYS A 39 -3.41 -32.57 -13.11
C LYS A 39 -4.55 -32.53 -12.10
N ARG A 40 -4.43 -31.61 -11.16
CA ARG A 40 -5.51 -31.24 -10.24
C ARG A 40 -5.96 -29.84 -10.63
N GLU A 41 -7.23 -29.69 -10.94
CA GLU A 41 -7.82 -28.41 -11.35
C GLU A 41 -9.07 -28.13 -10.52
N ILE A 42 -9.24 -26.90 -10.10
CA ILE A 42 -10.49 -26.40 -9.52
C ILE A 42 -11.11 -25.49 -10.54
N ILE A 43 -12.34 -25.81 -10.97
CA ILE A 43 -13.11 -25.00 -11.88
C ILE A 43 -14.11 -24.22 -11.03
N VAL A 44 -14.03 -22.91 -11.08
CA VAL A 44 -15.02 -22.01 -10.47
C VAL A 44 -15.92 -21.51 -11.59
N THR A 45 -17.22 -21.76 -11.46
CA THR A 45 -18.23 -21.33 -12.42
C THR A 45 -19.19 -20.37 -11.74
N ASN A 46 -19.35 -19.19 -12.30
CA ASN A 46 -20.36 -18.24 -11.85
C ASN A 46 -21.70 -18.58 -12.54
N ASP A 47 -22.69 -18.94 -11.74
CA ASP A 47 -24.01 -19.33 -12.24
C ASP A 47 -24.79 -18.14 -12.83
N GLU A 48 -24.42 -16.89 -12.47
CA GLU A 48 -25.12 -15.69 -12.95
C GLU A 48 -24.55 -15.15 -14.29
N THR A 49 -23.20 -15.10 -14.40
CA THR A 49 -22.52 -14.56 -15.58
C THR A 49 -22.15 -15.63 -16.61
N GLY A 50 -22.18 -16.91 -16.23
CA GLY A 50 -21.74 -18.02 -17.06
C GLY A 50 -20.22 -18.09 -17.25
N GLU A 51 -19.45 -17.26 -16.57
CA GLU A 51 -18.00 -17.30 -16.60
C GLU A 51 -17.47 -18.49 -15.83
N SER A 52 -16.51 -19.20 -16.44
CA SER A 52 -15.82 -20.30 -15.78
C SER A 52 -14.31 -20.15 -15.90
N LYS A 53 -13.60 -20.36 -14.81
CA LYS A 53 -12.15 -20.32 -14.77
C LYS A 53 -11.59 -21.56 -14.09
N ALA A 54 -10.62 -22.21 -14.75
CA ALA A 54 -9.91 -23.35 -14.22
C ALA A 54 -8.61 -22.89 -13.54
N TYR A 55 -8.43 -23.27 -12.27
CA TYR A 55 -7.22 -23.01 -11.50
C TYR A 55 -6.42 -24.29 -11.38
N LEU A 56 -5.20 -24.27 -11.92
CA LEU A 56 -4.28 -25.41 -11.82
C LEU A 56 -3.65 -25.46 -10.43
N ILE A 57 -3.82 -26.56 -9.73
CA ILE A 57 -3.29 -26.76 -8.38
C ILE A 57 -1.93 -27.48 -8.46
N PRO A 58 -0.84 -26.88 -7.93
CA PRO A 58 0.45 -27.53 -7.86
C PRO A 58 0.41 -28.81 -7.03
N TYR A 59 1.22 -29.78 -7.43
CA TYR A 59 1.39 -31.03 -6.66
C TYR A 59 1.89 -30.71 -5.24
N GLY A 60 1.20 -31.26 -4.23
CA GLY A 60 1.54 -31.04 -2.82
C GLY A 60 0.77 -29.91 -2.13
N SER A 61 0.05 -29.06 -2.88
CA SER A 61 -0.84 -28.07 -2.27
C SER A 61 -2.10 -28.73 -1.72
N ARG A 62 -2.48 -28.40 -0.49
CA ARG A 62 -3.73 -28.86 0.11
C ARG A 62 -4.89 -27.99 -0.34
N ILE A 63 -5.96 -28.63 -0.80
CA ILE A 63 -7.21 -27.95 -1.15
C ILE A 63 -7.98 -27.66 0.14
N LYS A 64 -8.44 -26.45 0.31
CA LYS A 64 -9.17 -25.98 1.50
C LYS A 64 -10.68 -26.15 1.35
N ILE A 65 -11.17 -26.22 0.14
CA ILE A 65 -12.59 -26.26 -0.21
C ILE A 65 -13.07 -27.67 -0.49
N LEU A 66 -14.37 -27.88 -0.32
CA LEU A 66 -15.05 -29.10 -0.72
C LEU A 66 -15.66 -28.93 -2.11
N ASP A 67 -15.84 -30.06 -2.80
CA ASP A 67 -16.50 -30.07 -4.10
C ASP A 67 -17.96 -29.57 -4.00
N GLY A 68 -18.37 -28.70 -4.93
CA GLY A 68 -19.69 -28.09 -4.94
C GLY A 68 -19.87 -26.90 -3.97
N THR A 69 -18.82 -26.44 -3.28
CA THR A 69 -18.91 -25.27 -2.38
C THR A 69 -19.15 -23.99 -3.19
N ILE A 70 -20.02 -23.13 -2.69
CA ILE A 70 -20.22 -21.77 -3.22
C ILE A 70 -19.15 -20.89 -2.62
N LEU A 71 -18.37 -20.23 -3.48
CA LEU A 71 -17.27 -19.35 -3.13
C LEU A 71 -17.63 -17.90 -3.40
N GLU A 72 -17.04 -17.01 -2.60
CA GLU A 72 -17.02 -15.58 -2.87
C GLU A 72 -15.71 -15.18 -3.56
N ALA A 73 -15.71 -14.04 -4.23
CA ALA A 73 -14.48 -13.50 -4.81
C ALA A 73 -13.41 -13.30 -3.72
N GLY A 74 -12.21 -13.83 -3.94
CA GLY A 74 -11.09 -13.77 -3.01
C GLY A 74 -11.05 -14.84 -1.93
N ASP A 75 -11.90 -15.88 -1.99
CA ASP A 75 -11.79 -17.02 -1.10
C ASP A 75 -10.61 -17.90 -1.48
N GLU A 76 -9.99 -18.49 -0.45
CA GLU A 76 -8.82 -19.33 -0.61
C GLU A 76 -9.21 -20.73 -1.12
N LEU A 77 -8.71 -21.11 -2.28
CA LEU A 77 -8.90 -22.44 -2.86
C LEU A 77 -7.93 -23.45 -2.25
N THR A 78 -6.71 -23.01 -1.94
CA THR A 78 -5.65 -23.84 -1.35
C THR A 78 -5.12 -23.24 -0.05
N GLU A 79 -4.56 -24.11 0.80
CA GLU A 79 -3.84 -23.65 1.99
C GLU A 79 -2.57 -22.90 1.58
N GLY A 80 -2.26 -21.82 2.28
CA GLY A 80 -1.05 -21.03 2.05
C GLY A 80 -1.21 -19.56 2.45
N SER A 81 -0.25 -18.76 2.06
CA SER A 81 -0.26 -17.32 2.28
C SER A 81 -0.80 -16.60 1.04
N ILE A 82 -1.72 -15.66 1.24
CA ILE A 82 -2.30 -14.88 0.13
C ILE A 82 -1.28 -13.83 -0.32
N ASN A 83 -1.21 -13.60 -1.64
CA ASN A 83 -0.47 -12.46 -2.18
C ASN A 83 -1.28 -11.18 -1.95
N PRO A 84 -0.76 -10.19 -1.19
CA PRO A 84 -1.50 -8.95 -0.93
C PRO A 84 -1.89 -8.17 -2.18
N HIS A 85 -1.09 -8.24 -3.25
CA HIS A 85 -1.37 -7.57 -4.52
C HIS A 85 -2.61 -8.14 -5.22
N ASP A 86 -2.77 -9.46 -5.20
CA ASP A 86 -3.93 -10.12 -5.82
C ASP A 86 -5.19 -9.87 -4.99
N LEU A 87 -5.05 -9.88 -3.66
CA LEU A 87 -6.14 -9.55 -2.75
C LEU A 87 -6.64 -8.12 -2.94
N LEU A 88 -5.73 -7.16 -3.17
CA LEU A 88 -6.09 -5.76 -3.46
C LEU A 88 -6.92 -5.64 -4.72
N LYS A 89 -6.57 -6.38 -5.78
CA LYS A 89 -7.30 -6.36 -7.05
C LYS A 89 -8.70 -6.99 -6.95
N ILE A 90 -8.83 -8.05 -6.15
CA ILE A 90 -10.06 -8.85 -6.08
C ILE A 90 -11.03 -8.32 -5.03
N LYS A 91 -10.57 -8.18 -3.78
CA LYS A 91 -11.41 -7.76 -2.63
C LYS A 91 -11.33 -6.27 -2.30
N GLY A 92 -10.37 -5.56 -2.86
CA GLY A 92 -10.17 -4.13 -2.65
C GLY A 92 -9.37 -3.77 -1.40
N LEU A 93 -9.35 -2.48 -1.10
CA LEU A 93 -8.47 -1.85 -0.11
C LEU A 93 -8.68 -2.39 1.31
N ARG A 94 -9.94 -2.44 1.76
CA ARG A 94 -10.28 -2.81 3.13
C ARG A 94 -9.84 -4.22 3.48
N ALA A 95 -10.09 -5.16 2.57
CA ALA A 95 -9.71 -6.56 2.77
C ALA A 95 -8.20 -6.75 2.92
N VAL A 96 -7.40 -5.99 2.15
CA VAL A 96 -5.92 -6.01 2.27
C VAL A 96 -5.47 -5.45 3.61
N GLN A 97 -6.05 -4.34 4.04
CA GLN A 97 -5.73 -3.74 5.34
C GLN A 97 -5.99 -4.74 6.48
N ASP A 98 -7.18 -5.34 6.52
CA ASP A 98 -7.55 -6.31 7.53
C ASP A 98 -6.67 -7.58 7.48
N TYR A 99 -6.34 -8.05 6.27
CA TYR A 99 -5.43 -9.17 6.06
C TYR A 99 -4.03 -8.89 6.62
N MET A 100 -3.44 -7.73 6.26
CA MET A 100 -2.09 -7.35 6.70
C MET A 100 -2.01 -7.22 8.23
N ILE A 101 -2.98 -6.56 8.85
CA ILE A 101 -3.02 -6.39 10.30
C ILE A 101 -3.13 -7.75 10.98
N ARG A 102 -4.05 -8.59 10.52
CA ARG A 102 -4.28 -9.92 11.08
C ARG A 102 -3.05 -10.82 10.99
N GLU A 103 -2.39 -10.86 9.83
CA GLU A 103 -1.22 -11.70 9.63
C GLU A 103 -0.01 -11.21 10.45
N VAL A 104 0.24 -9.91 10.50
CA VAL A 104 1.33 -9.35 11.33
C VAL A 104 1.08 -9.63 12.81
N GLN A 105 -0.13 -9.36 13.28
CA GLN A 105 -0.51 -9.61 14.67
C GLN A 105 -0.46 -11.09 15.03
N ARG A 106 -0.82 -11.97 14.10
CA ARG A 106 -0.70 -13.42 14.29
C ARG A 106 0.73 -13.83 14.59
N VAL A 107 1.71 -13.32 13.83
CA VAL A 107 3.13 -13.64 14.06
C VAL A 107 3.58 -13.19 15.45
N TYR A 108 3.25 -11.97 15.85
CA TYR A 108 3.63 -11.45 17.16
C TYR A 108 2.94 -12.16 18.32
N ARG A 109 1.65 -12.48 18.18
CA ARG A 109 0.90 -13.23 19.21
C ARG A 109 1.45 -14.65 19.42
N LEU A 110 1.90 -15.32 18.36
CA LEU A 110 2.57 -16.62 18.46
C LEU A 110 3.88 -16.56 19.26
N GLN A 111 4.52 -15.38 19.32
CA GLN A 111 5.71 -15.15 20.13
C GLN A 111 5.39 -14.59 21.53
N GLY A 112 4.11 -14.52 21.90
CA GLY A 112 3.69 -13.97 23.18
C GLY A 112 3.85 -12.45 23.32
N VAL A 113 4.01 -11.73 22.20
CA VAL A 113 4.14 -10.28 22.15
C VAL A 113 2.79 -9.66 21.80
N ASP A 114 2.33 -8.74 22.64
CA ASP A 114 1.08 -8.02 22.43
C ASP A 114 1.38 -6.59 21.94
N ILE A 115 0.88 -6.26 20.75
CA ILE A 115 1.10 -4.98 20.08
C ILE A 115 -0.28 -4.39 19.72
N ASN A 116 -0.46 -3.09 19.98
CA ASN A 116 -1.68 -2.41 19.57
C ASN A 116 -1.73 -2.28 18.04
N ASP A 117 -2.89 -2.55 17.46
CA ASP A 117 -3.11 -2.53 16.01
C ASP A 117 -2.74 -1.21 15.33
N LYS A 118 -2.86 -0.07 16.04
CA LYS A 118 -2.53 1.26 15.51
C LYS A 118 -1.12 1.37 14.92
N HIS A 119 -0.14 0.64 15.47
CA HIS A 119 1.24 0.68 14.98
C HIS A 119 1.38 -0.01 13.62
N VAL A 120 0.65 -1.11 13.43
CA VAL A 120 0.59 -1.83 12.16
C VAL A 120 -0.25 -1.06 11.14
N GLU A 121 -1.36 -0.49 11.56
CA GLU A 121 -2.27 0.31 10.73
C GLU A 121 -1.57 1.51 10.09
N VAL A 122 -0.71 2.22 10.84
CA VAL A 122 0.06 3.34 10.31
C VAL A 122 1.00 2.90 9.19
N ILE A 123 1.68 1.76 9.36
CA ILE A 123 2.59 1.22 8.34
C ILE A 123 1.80 0.80 7.09
N VAL A 124 0.71 0.05 7.26
CA VAL A 124 -0.14 -0.42 6.15
C VAL A 124 -0.75 0.76 5.39
N ARG A 125 -1.17 1.82 6.09
CA ARG A 125 -1.66 3.04 5.45
C ARG A 125 -0.63 3.67 4.52
N GLN A 126 0.63 3.73 4.95
CA GLN A 126 1.71 4.27 4.12
C GLN A 126 2.02 3.39 2.90
N MET A 127 1.89 2.08 3.02
CA MET A 127 2.06 1.15 1.90
C MET A 127 0.98 1.29 0.81
N LEU A 128 -0.21 1.74 1.18
CA LEU A 128 -1.39 1.88 0.32
C LEU A 128 -1.68 3.33 -0.09
N LYS A 129 -0.73 4.24 0.09
CA LYS A 129 -0.90 5.68 -0.14
C LYS A 129 -0.87 6.09 -1.61
N LYS A 130 -0.50 5.20 -2.52
CA LYS A 130 -0.24 5.53 -3.92
C LYS A 130 -1.26 4.92 -4.88
N ILE A 131 -1.60 5.69 -5.93
CA ILE A 131 -2.40 5.29 -7.08
C ILE A 131 -1.51 5.35 -8.32
N LYS A 132 -1.65 4.36 -9.20
CA LYS A 132 -1.09 4.38 -10.54
C LYS A 132 -2.13 4.93 -11.51
N VAL A 133 -1.81 6.01 -12.18
CA VAL A 133 -2.68 6.64 -13.17
C VAL A 133 -2.77 5.75 -14.41
N GLU A 134 -3.97 5.43 -14.86
CA GLU A 134 -4.22 4.67 -16.09
C GLU A 134 -4.54 5.61 -17.26
N THR A 135 -5.52 6.48 -17.09
CA THR A 135 -5.86 7.51 -18.07
C THR A 135 -5.79 8.89 -17.43
N ALA A 136 -5.26 9.83 -18.17
CA ALA A 136 -5.11 11.20 -17.68
C ALA A 136 -6.43 11.98 -17.63
N GLY A 137 -7.40 11.65 -18.50
CA GLY A 137 -8.55 12.54 -18.73
C GLY A 137 -8.07 13.95 -19.08
N ASP A 138 -8.70 14.96 -18.52
CA ASP A 138 -8.32 16.37 -18.65
C ASP A 138 -7.35 16.84 -17.55
N SER A 139 -6.75 15.91 -16.78
CA SER A 139 -5.80 16.23 -15.73
C SER A 139 -4.37 16.42 -16.25
N GLU A 140 -3.53 17.07 -15.43
CA GLU A 140 -2.09 17.21 -15.69
C GLU A 140 -1.27 15.93 -15.42
N PHE A 141 -1.93 14.86 -14.99
CA PHE A 141 -1.24 13.62 -14.68
C PHE A 141 -0.79 12.90 -15.96
N LEU A 142 0.40 12.29 -15.91
CA LEU A 142 0.89 11.45 -16.99
C LEU A 142 0.45 9.99 -16.77
N PRO A 143 -0.09 9.30 -17.79
CA PRO A 143 -0.41 7.88 -17.70
C PRO A 143 0.80 7.06 -17.27
N GLY A 144 0.59 6.11 -16.38
CA GLY A 144 1.63 5.24 -15.82
C GLY A 144 2.41 5.82 -14.64
N THR A 145 2.22 7.08 -14.28
CA THR A 145 2.84 7.68 -13.08
C THR A 145 2.14 7.26 -11.80
N THR A 146 2.87 7.34 -10.70
CA THR A 146 2.35 7.07 -9.35
C THR A 146 2.15 8.37 -8.60
N VAL A 147 0.92 8.62 -8.14
CA VAL A 147 0.50 9.83 -7.45
C VAL A 147 -0.04 9.48 -6.06
N GLU A 148 -0.05 10.42 -5.13
CA GLU A 148 -0.70 10.22 -3.83
C GLU A 148 -2.23 10.21 -3.98
N VAL A 149 -2.90 9.35 -3.21
CA VAL A 149 -4.37 9.22 -3.24
C VAL A 149 -5.06 10.55 -2.97
N LEU A 150 -4.54 11.34 -2.03
CA LEU A 150 -5.12 12.63 -1.67
C LEU A 150 -5.03 13.63 -2.82
N ASP A 151 -3.85 13.77 -3.43
CA ASP A 151 -3.64 14.68 -4.56
C ASP A 151 -4.48 14.26 -5.77
N PHE A 152 -4.58 12.95 -6.02
CA PHE A 152 -5.39 12.39 -7.10
C PHE A 152 -6.88 12.72 -6.92
N ASN A 153 -7.41 12.53 -5.71
CA ASN A 153 -8.81 12.83 -5.41
C ASN A 153 -9.08 14.34 -5.49
N GLU A 154 -8.20 15.19 -4.94
CA GLU A 154 -8.36 16.65 -4.97
C GLU A 154 -8.41 17.19 -6.41
N VAL A 155 -7.54 16.69 -7.29
CA VAL A 155 -7.52 17.08 -8.70
C VAL A 155 -8.79 16.61 -9.41
N ASN A 156 -9.22 15.36 -9.17
CA ASN A 156 -10.43 14.82 -9.78
C ASN A 156 -11.70 15.53 -9.31
N GLU A 157 -11.79 15.89 -8.02
CA GLU A 157 -12.91 16.69 -7.50
C GLU A 157 -13.01 18.04 -8.22
N LYS A 158 -11.89 18.74 -8.38
CA LYS A 158 -11.85 20.02 -9.13
C LYS A 158 -12.27 19.86 -10.60
N LEU A 159 -11.81 18.80 -11.27
CA LEU A 159 -12.19 18.52 -12.66
C LEU A 159 -13.68 18.22 -12.81
N VAL A 160 -14.26 17.46 -11.89
CA VAL A 160 -15.69 17.17 -11.87
C VAL A 160 -16.50 18.43 -11.62
N GLU A 161 -16.08 19.33 -10.71
CA GLU A 161 -16.72 20.63 -10.47
C GLU A 161 -16.68 21.52 -11.72
N GLU A 162 -15.60 21.46 -12.51
CA GLU A 162 -15.45 22.17 -13.77
C GLU A 162 -16.17 21.49 -14.95
N GLY A 163 -16.76 20.33 -14.76
CA GLY A 163 -17.44 19.56 -15.82
C GLY A 163 -16.47 18.90 -16.81
N LYS A 164 -15.24 18.69 -16.44
CA LYS A 164 -14.20 18.00 -17.22
C LYS A 164 -14.12 16.51 -16.91
N GLU A 165 -13.43 15.75 -17.76
CA GLU A 165 -13.24 14.32 -17.58
C GLU A 165 -12.19 14.04 -16.51
N PRO A 166 -12.52 13.32 -15.41
CA PRO A 166 -11.56 13.00 -14.35
C PRO A 166 -10.54 11.94 -14.81
N ALA A 167 -9.37 11.93 -14.19
CA ALA A 167 -8.38 10.89 -14.37
C ALA A 167 -8.84 9.56 -13.75
N THR A 168 -8.48 8.44 -14.38
CA THR A 168 -8.71 7.11 -13.81
C THR A 168 -7.38 6.50 -13.34
N GLY A 169 -7.44 5.71 -12.27
CA GLY A 169 -6.26 5.07 -11.73
C GLY A 169 -6.59 3.90 -10.84
N THR A 170 -5.64 2.97 -10.73
CA THR A 170 -5.73 1.79 -9.89
C THR A 170 -4.85 1.96 -8.66
N GLN A 171 -5.41 1.70 -7.49
CA GLN A 171 -4.64 1.73 -6.25
C GLN A 171 -3.60 0.61 -6.23
N ILE A 172 -2.39 0.95 -5.85
CA ILE A 172 -1.27 0.02 -5.78
C ILE A 172 -0.77 -0.11 -4.34
N MET A 173 -0.20 -1.27 -4.04
CA MET A 173 0.49 -1.53 -2.79
C MET A 173 1.99 -1.50 -3.03
N LEU A 174 2.71 -0.73 -2.24
CA LEU A 174 4.16 -0.65 -2.25
C LEU A 174 4.74 -1.28 -0.99
N GLY A 175 5.84 -2.00 -1.11
CA GLY A 175 6.62 -2.41 0.06
C GLY A 175 7.18 -1.18 0.79
N ILE A 176 7.52 -1.33 2.08
CA ILE A 176 8.00 -0.20 2.91
C ILE A 176 9.22 0.50 2.31
N THR A 177 10.16 -0.23 1.73
CA THR A 177 11.34 0.33 1.08
C THR A 177 10.96 1.19 -0.12
N LYS A 178 10.13 0.68 -1.02
CA LYS A 178 9.64 1.43 -2.19
C LYS A 178 8.77 2.62 -1.80
N ALA A 179 7.90 2.45 -0.80
CA ALA A 179 7.07 3.53 -0.30
C ALA A 179 7.92 4.67 0.29
N SER A 180 9.01 4.34 1.00
CA SER A 180 9.93 5.33 1.56
C SER A 180 10.70 6.11 0.48
N LEU A 181 11.02 5.48 -0.64
CA LEU A 181 11.68 6.14 -1.78
C LEU A 181 10.69 6.95 -2.65
N ALA A 182 9.43 6.56 -2.66
CA ALA A 182 8.36 7.21 -3.44
C ALA A 182 7.68 8.38 -2.70
N THR A 183 8.29 8.92 -1.65
CA THR A 183 7.76 10.09 -0.92
C THR A 183 7.83 11.36 -1.75
N SER A 184 6.99 12.34 -1.43
CA SER A 184 7.02 13.67 -2.06
C SER A 184 8.29 14.46 -1.70
N SER A 185 8.89 14.18 -0.52
CA SER A 185 10.14 14.80 -0.07
C SER A 185 11.35 14.06 -0.62
N PHE A 186 12.10 14.70 -1.52
CA PHE A 186 13.34 14.13 -2.05
C PHE A 186 14.47 14.12 -1.00
N LEU A 187 14.47 15.04 -0.03
CA LEU A 187 15.46 15.06 1.06
C LEU A 187 15.30 13.83 1.96
N SER A 188 14.08 13.48 2.33
CA SER A 188 13.78 12.28 3.10
C SER A 188 14.18 11.01 2.35
N ALA A 189 13.85 10.89 1.08
CA ALA A 189 14.22 9.75 0.26
C ALA A 189 15.75 9.63 0.10
N ALA A 190 16.45 10.73 -0.15
CA ALA A 190 17.90 10.76 -0.30
C ALA A 190 18.63 10.33 0.97
N SER A 191 18.10 10.66 2.15
CA SER A 191 18.71 10.26 3.42
C SER A 191 18.48 8.79 3.78
N PHE A 192 17.59 8.10 3.08
CA PHE A 192 17.30 6.69 3.33
C PHE A 192 18.18 5.75 2.49
N GLN A 193 18.03 5.77 1.18
CA GLN A 193 18.81 4.94 0.23
C GLN A 193 18.96 5.65 -1.10
N GLU A 194 19.91 5.18 -1.93
CA GLU A 194 20.11 5.66 -3.30
C GLU A 194 20.29 7.19 -3.40
N THR A 195 21.04 7.76 -2.48
CA THR A 195 21.23 9.23 -2.34
C THR A 195 21.57 9.91 -3.65
N THR A 196 22.55 9.39 -4.40
CA THR A 196 22.98 9.98 -5.68
C THR A 196 21.87 9.97 -6.72
N ARG A 197 21.16 8.84 -6.86
CA ARG A 197 20.07 8.71 -7.82
C ARG A 197 18.92 9.67 -7.52
N VAL A 198 18.49 9.69 -6.25
CA VAL A 198 17.38 10.54 -5.79
C VAL A 198 17.70 12.02 -5.98
N LEU A 199 18.90 12.46 -5.59
CA LEU A 199 19.32 13.86 -5.75
C LEU A 199 19.47 14.25 -7.22
N THR A 200 20.03 13.37 -8.05
CA THR A 200 20.16 13.62 -9.50
C THR A 200 18.79 13.77 -10.16
N GLU A 201 17.86 12.86 -9.85
CA GLU A 201 16.49 12.91 -10.37
C GLU A 201 15.74 14.15 -9.90
N ALA A 202 15.89 14.53 -8.63
CA ALA A 202 15.30 15.75 -8.08
C ALA A 202 15.86 17.00 -8.75
N ALA A 203 17.17 17.06 -9.02
CA ALA A 203 17.80 18.16 -9.71
C ALA A 203 17.36 18.31 -11.17
N ILE A 204 17.26 17.19 -11.90
CA ILE A 204 16.78 17.19 -13.30
C ILE A 204 15.33 17.68 -13.39
N ASN A 205 14.48 17.23 -12.47
CA ASN A 205 13.05 17.56 -12.45
C ASN A 205 12.75 18.90 -11.77
N GLY A 206 13.75 19.59 -11.22
CA GLY A 206 13.56 20.86 -10.48
C GLY A 206 12.63 20.72 -9.27
N LYS A 207 12.66 19.60 -8.56
CA LYS A 207 11.77 19.32 -7.43
C LYS A 207 12.02 20.29 -6.27
N VAL A 208 10.94 20.78 -5.69
CA VAL A 208 10.95 21.61 -4.48
C VAL A 208 10.39 20.80 -3.31
N ASP A 209 11.12 20.75 -2.21
CA ASP A 209 10.66 20.07 -1.00
C ASP A 209 9.84 21.04 -0.13
N PRO A 210 8.57 20.71 0.19
CA PRO A 210 7.70 21.56 0.99
C PRO A 210 8.05 21.60 2.48
N LEU A 211 9.02 20.78 2.96
CA LEU A 211 9.47 20.68 4.35
C LEU A 211 8.35 20.42 5.37
N ILE A 212 7.42 19.56 5.01
CA ILE A 212 6.27 19.21 5.86
C ILE A 212 6.64 18.17 6.91
N GLY A 213 7.54 17.25 6.58
CA GLY A 213 7.93 16.13 7.45
C GLY A 213 8.94 16.52 8.53
N ILE A 214 9.16 15.60 9.46
CA ILE A 214 10.13 15.77 10.54
C ILE A 214 11.58 15.66 10.00
N LYS A 215 11.83 14.66 9.18
CA LYS A 215 13.16 14.30 8.71
C LYS A 215 13.81 15.40 7.86
N GLU A 216 13.05 16.01 6.96
CA GLU A 216 13.50 17.10 6.10
C GLU A 216 13.92 18.32 6.91
N ASN A 217 13.13 18.70 7.92
CA ASN A 217 13.43 19.82 8.79
C ASN A 217 14.67 19.58 9.64
N VAL A 218 14.84 18.36 10.15
CA VAL A 218 16.03 17.97 10.92
C VAL A 218 17.29 18.04 10.06
N LEU A 219 17.22 17.56 8.81
CA LEU A 219 18.35 17.59 7.87
C LEU A 219 18.84 19.02 7.57
N ILE A 220 17.91 19.97 7.44
CA ILE A 220 18.22 21.38 7.15
C ILE A 220 18.58 22.17 8.44
N GLY A 221 18.34 21.59 9.62
CA GLY A 221 18.56 22.28 10.88
C GLY A 221 17.44 23.22 11.30
N LYS A 222 16.23 23.07 10.77
CA LYS A 222 15.04 23.80 11.18
C LYS A 222 14.32 23.09 12.33
N LEU A 223 13.47 23.82 13.03
CA LEU A 223 12.59 23.22 14.04
C LEU A 223 11.60 22.26 13.36
N ILE A 224 11.35 21.12 13.98
CA ILE A 224 10.35 20.18 13.50
C ILE A 224 8.95 20.79 13.58
N PRO A 225 8.01 20.41 12.70
CA PRO A 225 6.64 20.94 12.71
C PRO A 225 5.79 20.32 13.82
N ALA A 226 6.33 20.25 15.03
CA ALA A 226 5.69 19.73 16.22
C ALA A 226 6.17 20.51 17.45
N GLY A 227 5.37 20.57 18.51
CA GLY A 227 5.72 21.30 19.73
C GLY A 227 5.93 22.81 19.44
N THR A 228 7.06 23.35 19.84
CA THR A 228 7.43 24.77 19.65
C THR A 228 7.66 25.16 18.19
N GLY A 229 7.91 24.21 17.29
CA GLY A 229 8.06 24.45 15.85
C GLY A 229 6.74 24.52 15.06
N MET A 230 5.60 24.36 15.71
CA MET A 230 4.30 24.49 15.05
C MET A 230 4.06 25.92 14.56
N LYS A 231 3.44 26.08 13.40
CA LYS A 231 3.12 27.39 12.81
C LYS A 231 2.35 28.31 13.76
N ARG A 232 1.46 27.77 14.61
CA ARG A 232 0.69 28.55 15.59
C ARG A 232 1.56 29.28 16.62
N TYR A 233 2.75 28.76 16.92
CA TYR A 233 3.70 29.42 17.84
C TYR A 233 4.59 30.42 17.14
N ASN A 234 4.80 30.28 15.83
CA ASN A 234 5.59 31.23 15.04
C ASN A 234 4.84 32.53 14.75
N SER A 235 3.50 32.55 14.87
CA SER A 235 2.67 33.76 14.73
C SER A 235 2.58 34.58 16.01
N CYS A 236 3.17 34.15 17.11
CA CYS A 236 3.24 34.91 18.35
C CYS A 236 4.22 36.08 18.16
N LEU A 237 3.71 37.29 18.01
CA LEU A 237 4.51 38.50 18.07
C LEU A 237 5.03 38.68 19.50
N LEU A 238 6.27 38.29 19.72
CA LEU A 238 6.97 38.66 20.93
C LEU A 238 7.25 40.20 20.87
N TYR A 239 6.42 40.93 21.56
CA TYR A 239 6.75 42.34 21.86
C TYR A 239 7.93 42.32 22.86
N THR A 240 9.13 42.30 22.34
CA THR A 240 10.29 42.69 23.11
C THR A 240 10.22 44.20 23.28
N SER A 241 10.07 44.68 24.52
CA SER A 241 10.25 46.08 24.83
C SER A 241 11.63 46.50 24.33
N PRO A 242 11.78 47.62 23.64
CA PRO A 242 13.07 48.07 23.14
C PRO A 242 14.05 48.15 24.32
N SER A 243 15.24 47.60 24.11
CA SER A 243 16.30 47.67 25.08
C SER A 243 16.70 49.13 25.33
N PRO A 244 17.06 49.53 26.52
CA PRO A 244 17.60 50.89 26.78
C PRO A 244 18.81 51.26 25.95
N ARG A 245 19.36 50.31 25.17
CA ARG A 245 20.47 50.57 24.23
C ARG A 245 19.97 50.90 22.81
N ASP A 246 18.68 50.74 22.55
CA ASP A 246 18.04 51.02 21.24
C ASP A 246 17.33 52.38 21.24
N ALA A 247 17.51 53.18 22.30
CA ALA A 247 16.98 54.54 22.48
C ALA A 247 18.06 55.59 22.23
#